data_0b6c4530a1e6c1dff0250f02e6540130
#
_entry.id   0b6c4530a1e6c1dff0250f02e6540130
#
_cell.length_a   1.000
_cell.length_b   1.000
_cell.length_c   1.000
_cell.angle_alpha   90.00
_cell.angle_beta   90.00
_cell.angle_gamma   90.00
#
_symmetry.space_group_name_H-M   'P 1'
#
loop_
_entity.id
_entity.type
_entity.pdbx_description
1 polymer ?
#
loop_
_entity_poly.entity_id
_entity_poly.type
_entity_poly.pdbx_seq_one_letter_code
_entity_poly.pdbx_strand_id
1 'polypeptide(L)'
;MQRQSFDAEYVQRLRDFDNETERDFVAYFTELLAIKLRSRLRSQDQIEDVIQETFVRVLKTLRGSGVDNPGALGSFVNSVCNNVLFEFYRTQSRFSAEVEERPTEDPAAEDVMANEQERHAVRLVMAELPEKDRTILRWLFFDERDKEEVCRTLKVDREYLRVLLHRAKLRFRDDYLKRSATKCGRATPMG
;
A
#
# COMPACT_ATOMS: atom_id res chain seq x y z
N MET A 1 -18.33 5.84 -6.80
CA MET A 1 -17.59 6.64 -5.81
C MET A 1 -17.07 7.90 -6.48
N GLN A 2 -17.58 9.08 -6.11
CA GLN A 2 -17.08 10.33 -6.65
C GLN A 2 -15.68 10.60 -6.10
N ARG A 3 -14.75 10.96 -6.97
CA ARG A 3 -13.38 11.36 -6.58
C ARG A 3 -13.47 12.70 -5.85
N GLN A 4 -13.28 12.69 -4.54
CA GLN A 4 -13.24 13.93 -3.76
C GLN A 4 -11.97 14.71 -4.12
N SER A 5 -12.14 15.97 -4.46
CA SER A 5 -11.03 16.88 -4.73
C SER A 5 -10.63 17.53 -3.41
N PHE A 6 -9.41 17.27 -2.96
CA PHE A 6 -8.87 17.91 -1.74
C PHE A 6 -8.13 19.17 -2.14
N ASP A 7 -8.68 20.32 -1.78
CA ASP A 7 -8.06 21.62 -2.01
C ASP A 7 -7.32 22.15 -0.75
N ALA A 8 -6.73 23.32 -0.88
CA ALA A 8 -5.96 23.93 0.19
C ALA A 8 -6.86 24.31 1.38
N GLU A 9 -8.10 24.72 1.13
CA GLU A 9 -9.06 25.07 2.17
C GLU A 9 -9.47 23.85 2.97
N TYR A 10 -9.72 22.71 2.32
CA TYR A 10 -10.03 21.46 3.00
C TYR A 10 -8.88 21.01 3.92
N VAL A 11 -7.63 21.06 3.43
CA VAL A 11 -6.44 20.70 4.24
C VAL A 11 -6.28 21.69 5.40
N GLN A 12 -6.54 22.97 5.19
CA GLN A 12 -6.47 23.97 6.25
C GLN A 12 -7.51 23.70 7.35
N ARG A 13 -8.76 23.41 7.01
CA ARG A 13 -9.80 23.02 7.96
C ARG A 13 -9.42 21.79 8.79
N LEU A 14 -8.82 20.78 8.17
CA LEU A 14 -8.27 19.61 8.90
C LEU A 14 -7.18 20.00 9.90
N ARG A 15 -6.35 20.99 9.57
CA ARG A 15 -5.30 21.50 10.47
C ARG A 15 -5.89 22.27 11.65
N ASP A 16 -6.98 23.01 11.40
CA ASP A 16 -7.67 23.84 12.36
C ASP A 16 -8.66 23.06 13.25
N PHE A 17 -8.61 21.73 13.22
CA PHE A 17 -9.46 20.84 14.01
C PHE A 17 -10.96 20.97 13.71
N ASP A 18 -11.32 21.29 12.45
CA ASP A 18 -12.72 21.32 12.07
C ASP A 18 -13.33 19.91 12.11
N ASN A 19 -14.25 19.72 13.06
CA ASN A 19 -14.83 18.41 13.37
C ASN A 19 -15.64 17.83 12.20
N GLU A 20 -16.29 18.64 11.39
CA GLU A 20 -17.08 18.19 10.24
C GLU A 20 -16.16 17.68 9.15
N THR A 21 -15.16 18.48 8.78
CA THR A 21 -14.15 18.11 7.80
C THR A 21 -13.36 16.86 8.24
N GLU A 22 -13.06 16.73 9.53
CA GLU A 22 -12.36 15.55 10.06
C GLU A 22 -13.23 14.27 9.97
N ARG A 23 -14.52 14.37 10.29
CA ARG A 23 -15.46 13.25 10.13
C ARG A 23 -15.59 12.81 8.67
N ASP A 24 -15.73 13.75 7.75
CA ASP A 24 -15.80 13.47 6.32
C ASP A 24 -14.51 12.80 5.81
N PHE A 25 -13.37 13.33 6.26
CA PHE A 25 -12.05 12.77 5.93
C PHE A 25 -11.92 11.32 6.41
N VAL A 26 -12.22 11.07 7.67
CA VAL A 26 -12.16 9.74 8.28
C VAL A 26 -13.13 8.79 7.59
N ALA A 27 -14.38 9.19 7.37
CA ALA A 27 -15.37 8.36 6.71
C ALA A 27 -14.93 7.96 5.28
N TYR A 28 -14.48 8.93 4.48
CA TYR A 28 -14.03 8.70 3.11
C TYR A 28 -12.82 7.75 3.03
N PHE A 29 -11.80 7.98 3.84
CA PHE A 29 -10.60 7.15 3.79
C PHE A 29 -10.75 5.81 4.49
N THR A 30 -11.61 5.68 5.52
CA THR A 30 -11.90 4.39 6.16
C THR A 30 -12.38 3.38 5.14
N GLU A 31 -13.36 3.77 4.29
CA GLU A 31 -13.89 2.88 3.27
C GLU A 31 -12.82 2.44 2.27
N LEU A 32 -12.02 3.38 1.77
CA LEU A 32 -10.93 3.09 0.82
C LEU A 32 -9.83 2.21 1.40
N LEU A 33 -9.41 2.50 2.63
CA LEU A 33 -8.38 1.74 3.30
C LEU A 33 -8.87 0.34 3.68
N ALA A 34 -10.14 0.20 4.13
CA ALA A 34 -10.73 -1.10 4.42
C ALA A 34 -10.75 -2.02 3.20
N ILE A 35 -11.18 -1.51 2.02
CA ILE A 35 -11.14 -2.27 0.77
C ILE A 35 -9.71 -2.76 0.48
N LYS A 36 -8.72 -1.87 0.61
CA LYS A 36 -7.32 -2.20 0.38
C LYS A 36 -6.78 -3.23 1.38
N LEU A 37 -7.11 -3.10 2.66
CA LEU A 37 -6.55 -3.92 3.72
C LEU A 37 -7.20 -5.29 3.82
N ARG A 38 -8.47 -5.47 3.41
CA ARG A 38 -9.16 -6.77 3.35
C ARG A 38 -8.42 -7.79 2.49
N SER A 39 -7.73 -7.35 1.43
CA SER A 39 -6.90 -8.24 0.61
C SER A 39 -5.54 -8.58 1.24
N ARG A 40 -5.21 -8.03 2.40
CA ARG A 40 -3.87 -8.10 3.01
C ARG A 40 -3.86 -8.58 4.45
N LEU A 41 -4.93 -8.36 5.19
CA LEU A 41 -5.10 -8.73 6.59
C LEU A 41 -6.28 -9.67 6.73
N ARG A 42 -6.18 -10.61 7.68
CA ARG A 42 -7.15 -11.69 7.86
C ARG A 42 -8.26 -11.33 8.83
N SER A 43 -7.96 -10.52 9.84
CA SER A 43 -8.88 -10.18 10.93
C SER A 43 -9.38 -8.75 10.75
N GLN A 44 -10.67 -8.54 11.05
CA GLN A 44 -11.29 -7.22 11.05
C GLN A 44 -10.61 -6.29 12.07
N ASP A 45 -10.24 -6.80 13.24
CA ASP A 45 -9.55 -6.03 14.28
C ASP A 45 -8.20 -5.50 13.78
N GLN A 46 -7.44 -6.33 13.05
CA GLN A 46 -6.17 -5.91 12.45
C GLN A 46 -6.37 -4.80 11.40
N ILE A 47 -7.45 -4.88 10.63
CA ILE A 47 -7.79 -3.85 9.64
C ILE A 47 -8.09 -2.53 10.36
N GLU A 48 -8.88 -2.57 11.41
CA GLU A 48 -9.26 -1.41 12.22
C GLU A 48 -8.05 -0.78 12.90
N ASP A 49 -7.16 -1.57 13.49
CA ASP A 49 -5.93 -1.11 14.11
C ASP A 49 -5.02 -0.37 13.12
N VAL A 50 -4.81 -0.95 11.93
CA VAL A 50 -3.99 -0.32 10.88
C VAL A 50 -4.64 0.97 10.37
N ILE A 51 -5.96 1.01 10.23
CA ILE A 51 -6.69 2.23 9.83
C ILE A 51 -6.56 3.31 10.90
N GLN A 52 -6.78 2.95 12.16
CA GLN A 52 -6.70 3.89 13.28
C GLN A 52 -5.29 4.49 13.39
N GLU A 53 -4.26 3.66 13.39
CA GLU A 53 -2.87 4.15 13.44
C GLU A 53 -2.51 5.01 12.22
N THR A 54 -3.06 4.67 11.05
CA THR A 54 -2.89 5.49 9.85
C THR A 54 -3.45 6.90 10.06
N PHE A 55 -4.68 7.02 10.59
CA PHE A 55 -5.27 8.33 10.85
C PHE A 55 -4.52 9.13 11.91
N VAL A 56 -4.09 8.49 12.98
CA VAL A 56 -3.27 9.14 14.02
C VAL A 56 -2.03 9.77 13.40
N ARG A 57 -1.30 9.05 12.58
CA ARG A 57 -0.07 9.55 11.92
C ARG A 57 -0.36 10.62 10.89
N VAL A 58 -1.40 10.43 10.07
CA VAL A 58 -1.79 11.41 9.06
C VAL A 58 -2.19 12.73 9.70
N LEU A 59 -3.12 12.72 10.67
CA LEU A 59 -3.58 13.92 11.34
C LEU A 59 -2.46 14.60 12.12
N LYS A 60 -1.61 13.84 12.79
CA LYS A 60 -0.42 14.38 13.47
C LYS A 60 0.50 15.13 12.50
N THR A 61 0.74 14.56 11.32
CA THR A 61 1.60 15.20 10.31
C THR A 61 0.93 16.42 9.70
N LEU A 62 -0.36 16.36 9.38
CA LEU A 62 -1.11 17.50 8.85
C LEU A 62 -1.09 18.69 9.80
N ARG A 63 -1.26 18.44 11.10
CA ARG A 63 -1.28 19.46 12.16
C ARG A 63 0.11 20.00 12.51
N GLY A 64 1.17 19.20 12.25
CA GLY A 64 2.55 19.60 12.46
C GLY A 64 3.17 20.25 11.23
N SER A 65 3.90 19.46 10.45
CA SER A 65 4.63 19.93 9.25
C SER A 65 3.74 20.27 8.06
N GLY A 66 2.50 19.74 8.05
CA GLY A 66 1.58 19.93 6.93
C GLY A 66 1.89 19.03 5.74
N VAL A 67 1.14 19.25 4.65
CA VAL A 67 1.36 18.62 3.34
C VAL A 67 1.47 19.76 2.33
N ASP A 68 2.61 19.87 1.65
CA ASP A 68 2.91 20.95 0.72
C ASP A 68 1.95 21.02 -0.47
N ASN A 69 1.44 19.87 -0.90
CA ASN A 69 0.50 19.77 -2.02
C ASN A 69 -0.82 19.14 -1.57
N PRO A 70 -1.90 19.92 -1.40
CA PRO A 70 -3.22 19.42 -1.03
C PRO A 70 -3.74 18.33 -1.96
N GLY A 71 -3.51 18.44 -3.27
CA GLY A 71 -3.89 17.42 -4.25
C GLY A 71 -3.18 16.08 -4.08
N ALA A 72 -2.10 16.03 -3.30
CA ALA A 72 -1.39 14.80 -2.94
C ALA A 72 -1.89 14.14 -1.66
N LEU A 73 -2.92 14.69 -0.98
CA LEU A 73 -3.43 14.19 0.31
C LEU A 73 -3.78 12.71 0.25
N GLY A 74 -4.49 12.26 -0.78
CA GLY A 74 -4.84 10.84 -0.96
C GLY A 74 -3.61 9.95 -1.11
N SER A 75 -2.60 10.39 -1.85
CA SER A 75 -1.32 9.66 -1.98
C SER A 75 -0.54 9.63 -0.67
N PHE A 76 -0.60 10.70 0.10
CA PHE A 76 0.01 10.79 1.42
C PHE A 76 -0.63 9.80 2.40
N VAL A 77 -1.97 9.80 2.51
CA VAL A 77 -2.71 8.83 3.35
C VAL A 77 -2.36 7.39 2.97
N ASN A 78 -2.35 7.10 1.68
CA ASN A 78 -2.01 5.76 1.19
C ASN A 78 -0.55 5.37 1.51
N SER A 79 0.38 6.30 1.46
CA SER A 79 1.79 6.05 1.84
C SER A 79 1.95 5.79 3.33
N VAL A 80 1.25 6.55 4.17
CA VAL A 80 1.25 6.32 5.63
C VAL A 80 0.64 4.97 5.95
N CYS A 81 -0.49 4.61 5.33
CA CYS A 81 -1.12 3.30 5.52
C CYS A 81 -0.17 2.15 5.13
N ASN A 82 0.57 2.27 4.03
CA ASN A 82 1.56 1.26 3.67
C ASN A 82 2.66 1.12 4.73
N ASN A 83 3.16 2.24 5.27
CA ASN A 83 4.19 2.20 6.31
C ASN A 83 3.67 1.50 7.57
N VAL A 84 2.46 1.85 8.02
CA VAL A 84 1.81 1.20 9.17
C VAL A 84 1.64 -0.31 8.94
N LEU A 85 1.15 -0.69 7.76
CA LEU A 85 0.98 -2.09 7.39
C LEU A 85 2.31 -2.86 7.38
N PHE A 86 3.40 -2.26 6.91
CA PHE A 86 4.73 -2.88 6.94
C PHE A 86 5.26 -3.04 8.37
N GLU A 87 5.06 -2.04 9.21
CA GLU A 87 5.41 -2.14 10.64
C GLU A 87 4.61 -3.24 11.33
N PHE A 88 3.31 -3.35 11.01
CA PHE A 88 2.45 -4.40 11.51
C PHE A 88 2.97 -5.80 11.15
N TYR A 89 3.32 -6.05 9.88
CA TYR A 89 3.90 -7.32 9.46
C TYR A 89 5.24 -7.61 10.14
N ARG A 90 6.08 -6.60 10.30
CA ARG A 90 7.38 -6.77 10.99
C ARG A 90 7.20 -7.16 12.46
N THR A 91 6.21 -6.58 13.13
CA THR A 91 5.89 -6.91 14.51
C THR A 91 5.34 -8.33 14.60
N GLN A 92 4.40 -8.69 13.73
CA GLN A 92 3.84 -10.04 13.68
C GLN A 92 4.91 -11.11 13.40
N SER A 93 5.82 -10.86 12.47
CA SER A 93 6.94 -11.76 12.16
C SER A 93 7.87 -12.00 13.35
N ARG A 94 8.09 -10.98 14.19
CA ARG A 94 8.88 -11.12 15.43
C ARG A 94 8.15 -11.97 16.47
N PHE A 95 6.86 -11.77 16.66
CA PHE A 95 6.05 -12.56 17.57
C PHE A 95 5.90 -14.02 17.12
N SER A 96 5.80 -14.27 15.79
CA SER A 96 5.74 -15.63 15.26
C SER A 96 7.06 -16.40 15.39
N ALA A 97 8.19 -15.71 15.53
CA ALA A 97 9.48 -16.34 15.81
C ALA A 97 9.67 -16.72 17.29
N GLU A 98 8.86 -16.14 18.19
CA GLU A 98 8.90 -16.40 19.64
C GLU A 98 7.81 -17.37 20.13
N VAL A 99 6.79 -17.66 19.32
CA VAL A 99 5.68 -18.54 19.69
C VAL A 99 5.57 -19.67 18.68
N GLU A 100 6.14 -20.82 19.04
CA GLU A 100 5.80 -22.10 18.41
C GLU A 100 4.31 -22.40 18.60
N GLU A 101 3.66 -22.71 17.49
CA GLU A 101 2.43 -23.48 17.33
C GLU A 101 1.19 -23.11 18.15
N ARG A 102 0.30 -22.33 17.52
CA ARG A 102 -1.13 -22.58 17.62
C ARG A 102 -1.74 -22.61 16.22
N PRO A 103 -2.49 -23.64 15.83
CA PRO A 103 -3.21 -23.68 14.57
C PRO A 103 -4.34 -22.65 14.64
N THR A 104 -4.19 -21.57 13.89
CA THR A 104 -5.27 -20.62 13.63
C THR A 104 -6.18 -21.22 12.56
N GLU A 105 -7.49 -21.16 12.79
CA GLU A 105 -8.54 -21.60 11.87
C GLU A 105 -8.20 -21.24 10.41
N ASP A 106 -8.24 -22.25 9.57
CA ASP A 106 -7.92 -22.14 8.14
C ASP A 106 -8.81 -21.11 7.46
N PRO A 107 -8.25 -20.12 6.77
CA PRO A 107 -9.01 -19.34 5.80
C PRO A 107 -9.51 -20.30 4.72
N ALA A 108 -10.74 -20.09 4.25
CA ALA A 108 -11.34 -20.93 3.23
C ALA A 108 -10.32 -21.23 2.11
N ALA A 109 -10.19 -22.49 1.71
CA ALA A 109 -9.16 -22.95 0.77
C ALA A 109 -9.13 -22.12 -0.54
N GLU A 110 -10.25 -21.53 -0.92
CA GLU A 110 -10.40 -20.64 -2.07
C GLU A 110 -9.63 -19.32 -1.90
N ASP A 111 -9.63 -18.72 -0.70
CA ASP A 111 -8.90 -17.46 -0.43
C ASP A 111 -7.38 -17.70 -0.38
N VAL A 112 -6.94 -18.85 0.09
CA VAL A 112 -5.51 -19.24 0.08
C VAL A 112 -5.02 -19.43 -1.35
N MET A 113 -5.78 -20.13 -2.17
CA MET A 113 -5.42 -20.38 -3.58
C MET A 113 -5.41 -19.09 -4.41
N ALA A 114 -6.38 -18.20 -4.21
CA ALA A 114 -6.42 -16.90 -4.87
C ALA A 114 -5.18 -16.06 -4.50
N ASN A 115 -4.82 -16.03 -3.22
CA ASN A 115 -3.67 -15.30 -2.72
C ASN A 115 -2.33 -15.88 -3.22
N GLU A 116 -2.22 -17.21 -3.34
CA GLU A 116 -1.03 -17.85 -3.93
C GLU A 116 -0.88 -17.58 -5.42
N GLN A 117 -1.98 -17.61 -6.17
CA GLN A 117 -1.95 -17.27 -7.60
C GLN A 117 -1.56 -15.81 -7.83
N GLU A 118 -2.06 -14.90 -7.01
CA GLU A 118 -1.70 -13.49 -7.08
C GLU A 118 -0.22 -13.27 -6.72
N ARG A 119 0.27 -13.91 -5.66
CA ARG A 119 1.69 -13.89 -5.29
C ARG A 119 2.58 -14.47 -6.40
N HIS A 120 2.14 -15.53 -7.04
CA HIS A 120 2.86 -16.12 -8.16
C HIS A 120 2.91 -15.17 -9.36
N ALA A 121 1.79 -14.53 -9.72
CA ALA A 121 1.75 -13.53 -10.79
C ALA A 121 2.68 -12.34 -10.51
N VAL A 122 2.68 -11.82 -9.27
CA VAL A 122 3.60 -10.76 -8.84
C VAL A 122 5.06 -11.17 -8.99
N ARG A 123 5.43 -12.40 -8.59
CA ARG A 123 6.82 -12.90 -8.72
C ARG A 123 7.24 -12.98 -10.18
N LEU A 124 6.37 -13.46 -11.06
CA LEU A 124 6.64 -13.56 -12.49
C LEU A 124 6.85 -12.19 -13.12
N VAL A 125 5.96 -11.23 -12.83
CA VAL A 125 6.10 -9.87 -13.34
C VAL A 125 7.39 -9.22 -12.82
N MET A 126 7.69 -9.37 -11.53
CA MET A 126 8.93 -8.87 -10.94
C MET A 126 10.17 -9.46 -11.63
N ALA A 127 10.15 -10.74 -12.01
CA ALA A 127 11.28 -11.39 -12.68
C ALA A 127 11.53 -10.86 -14.10
N GLU A 128 10.49 -10.38 -14.79
CA GLU A 128 10.56 -9.85 -16.16
C GLU A 128 10.90 -8.36 -16.23
N LEU A 129 10.78 -7.63 -15.12
CA LEU A 129 11.14 -6.22 -15.08
C LEU A 129 12.64 -6.00 -15.33
N PRO A 130 13.02 -4.87 -15.96
CA PRO A 130 14.40 -4.44 -16.03
C PRO A 130 15.05 -4.43 -14.65
N GLU A 131 16.33 -4.84 -14.58
CA GLU A 131 17.04 -5.03 -13.30
C GLU A 131 16.98 -3.82 -12.38
N LYS A 132 17.12 -2.59 -12.93
CA LYS A 132 17.04 -1.35 -12.14
C LYS A 132 15.65 -1.17 -11.52
N ASP A 133 14.58 -1.40 -12.28
CA ASP A 133 13.21 -1.24 -11.81
C ASP A 133 12.87 -2.29 -10.76
N ARG A 134 13.26 -3.55 -11.02
CA ARG A 134 13.12 -4.66 -10.08
C ARG A 134 13.84 -4.38 -8.77
N THR A 135 15.08 -3.90 -8.85
CA THR A 135 15.89 -3.57 -7.67
C THR A 135 15.24 -2.48 -6.81
N ILE A 136 14.79 -1.39 -7.43
CA ILE A 136 14.12 -0.29 -6.73
C ILE A 136 12.83 -0.76 -6.06
N LEU A 137 11.99 -1.52 -6.79
CA LEU A 137 10.75 -2.06 -6.23
C LEU A 137 11.04 -3.04 -5.10
N ARG A 138 12.02 -3.92 -5.27
CA ARG A 138 12.43 -4.87 -4.25
C ARG A 138 12.91 -4.16 -2.98
N TRP A 139 13.85 -3.23 -3.10
CA TRP A 139 14.41 -2.51 -1.95
C TRP A 139 13.36 -1.72 -1.18
N LEU A 140 12.41 -1.08 -1.87
CA LEU A 140 11.43 -0.22 -1.23
C LEU A 140 10.17 -0.96 -0.74
N PHE A 141 9.82 -2.12 -1.32
CA PHE A 141 8.57 -2.82 -1.03
C PHE A 141 8.74 -4.20 -0.40
N PHE A 142 9.91 -4.82 -0.54
CA PHE A 142 10.17 -6.16 0.00
C PHE A 142 11.26 -6.13 1.06
N ASP A 143 12.36 -5.41 0.79
CA ASP A 143 13.50 -5.30 1.72
C ASP A 143 13.33 -4.11 2.69
N GLU A 144 12.26 -3.32 2.55
CA GLU A 144 11.87 -2.18 3.40
C GLU A 144 12.99 -1.16 3.65
N ARG A 145 13.88 -0.98 2.69
CA ARG A 145 15.00 -0.06 2.84
C ARG A 145 14.51 1.38 2.91
N ASP A 146 15.15 2.15 3.75
CA ASP A 146 14.92 3.59 3.81
C ASP A 146 15.24 4.27 2.48
N LYS A 147 14.40 5.24 2.09
CA LYS A 147 14.57 5.96 0.81
C LYS A 147 15.91 6.68 0.70
N GLU A 148 16.44 7.17 1.81
CA GLU A 148 17.74 7.86 1.84
C GLU A 148 18.89 6.86 1.66
N GLU A 149 18.75 5.66 2.21
CA GLU A 149 19.68 4.56 1.96
C GLU A 149 19.68 4.16 0.49
N VAL A 150 18.49 4.03 -0.11
CA VAL A 150 18.34 3.73 -1.54
C VAL A 150 18.93 4.83 -2.41
N CYS A 151 18.68 6.10 -2.08
CA CYS A 151 19.30 7.26 -2.75
C CYS A 151 20.83 7.20 -2.70
N ARG A 152 21.39 6.93 -1.54
CA ARG A 152 22.86 6.79 -1.36
C ARG A 152 23.42 5.64 -2.17
N THR A 153 22.75 4.49 -2.17
CA THR A 153 23.20 3.29 -2.87
C THR A 153 23.15 3.47 -4.39
N LEU A 154 22.10 4.10 -4.90
CA LEU A 154 21.92 4.37 -6.34
C LEU A 154 22.66 5.64 -6.79
N LYS A 155 23.23 6.41 -5.87
CA LYS A 155 23.87 7.71 -6.13
C LYS A 155 22.93 8.68 -6.86
N VAL A 156 21.69 8.77 -6.40
CA VAL A 156 20.65 9.64 -6.94
C VAL A 156 20.06 10.52 -5.84
N ASP A 157 19.50 11.65 -6.23
CA ASP A 157 18.74 12.48 -5.31
C ASP A 157 17.31 11.93 -5.10
N ARG A 158 16.61 12.53 -4.15
CA ARG A 158 15.26 12.12 -3.75
C ARG A 158 14.23 12.31 -4.86
N GLU A 159 14.36 13.39 -5.65
CA GLU A 159 13.48 13.68 -6.76
C GLU A 159 13.66 12.69 -7.90
N TYR A 160 14.90 12.38 -8.23
CA TYR A 160 15.18 11.39 -9.26
C TYR A 160 14.76 9.97 -8.84
N LEU A 161 14.95 9.59 -7.57
CA LEU A 161 14.41 8.33 -7.05
C LEU A 161 12.89 8.26 -7.19
N ARG A 162 12.17 9.37 -6.95
CA ARG A 162 10.72 9.46 -7.14
C ARG A 162 10.32 9.18 -8.60
N VAL A 163 11.05 9.73 -9.56
CA VAL A 163 10.82 9.49 -10.99
C VAL A 163 11.08 8.03 -11.36
N LEU A 164 12.19 7.47 -10.90
CA LEU A 164 12.54 6.07 -11.14
C LEU A 164 11.49 5.13 -10.56
N LEU A 165 11.08 5.34 -9.33
CA LEU A 165 10.04 4.56 -8.65
C LEU A 165 8.70 4.65 -9.38
N HIS A 166 8.33 5.85 -9.84
CA HIS A 166 7.09 6.04 -10.61
C HIS A 166 7.12 5.22 -11.90
N ARG A 167 8.21 5.27 -12.66
CA ARG A 167 8.39 4.50 -13.90
C ARG A 167 8.35 3.00 -13.64
N ALA A 168 9.05 2.54 -12.61
CA ALA A 168 9.06 1.13 -12.23
C ALA A 168 7.66 0.61 -11.87
N LYS A 169 6.88 1.40 -11.12
CA LYS A 169 5.47 1.08 -10.79
C LYS A 169 4.58 1.01 -12.03
N LEU A 170 4.74 1.94 -12.97
CA LEU A 170 3.95 1.94 -14.21
C LEU A 170 4.24 0.68 -15.03
N ARG A 171 5.51 0.33 -15.24
CA ARG A 171 5.89 -0.90 -15.96
C ARG A 171 5.34 -2.15 -15.27
N PHE A 172 5.54 -2.25 -13.96
CA PHE A 172 4.99 -3.37 -13.19
C PHE A 172 3.48 -3.50 -13.38
N ARG A 173 2.73 -2.39 -13.27
CA ARG A 173 1.28 -2.39 -13.45
C ARG A 173 0.89 -2.84 -14.86
N ASP A 174 1.54 -2.32 -15.88
CA ASP A 174 1.20 -2.61 -17.27
C ASP A 174 1.47 -4.10 -17.59
N ASP A 175 2.56 -4.66 -17.11
CA ASP A 175 2.89 -6.07 -17.31
C ASP A 175 1.99 -7.00 -16.48
N TYR A 176 1.61 -6.59 -15.26
CA TYR A 176 0.65 -7.31 -14.43
C TYR A 176 -0.73 -7.36 -15.08
N LEU A 177 -1.23 -6.24 -15.61
CA LEU A 177 -2.53 -6.18 -16.28
C LEU A 177 -2.54 -7.02 -17.57
N LYS A 178 -1.47 -6.99 -18.38
CA LYS A 178 -1.35 -7.85 -19.58
C LYS A 178 -1.47 -9.32 -19.21
N ARG A 179 -0.80 -9.76 -18.15
CA ARG A 179 -0.87 -11.18 -17.70
C ARG A 179 -2.25 -11.54 -17.17
N SER A 180 -2.89 -10.66 -16.43
CA SER A 180 -4.25 -10.89 -15.92
C SER A 180 -5.25 -11.00 -17.05
N ALA A 181 -5.14 -10.17 -18.08
CA ALA A 181 -6.00 -10.22 -19.27
C ALA A 181 -5.79 -11.51 -20.08
N THR A 182 -4.54 -12.00 -20.21
CA THR A 182 -4.22 -13.25 -20.95
C THR A 182 -4.77 -14.49 -20.24
N LYS A 183 -4.92 -14.47 -18.91
CA LYS A 183 -5.56 -15.55 -18.15
C LYS A 183 -7.09 -15.62 -18.37
N CYS A 184 -7.74 -14.48 -18.47
CA CYS A 184 -9.19 -14.42 -18.67
C CYS A 184 -9.62 -14.88 -20.08
N GLY A 185 -8.74 -14.76 -21.08
CA GLY A 185 -9.01 -15.16 -22.47
C GLY A 185 -8.83 -16.66 -22.78
N ARG A 186 -8.37 -17.49 -21.84
CA ARG A 186 -8.15 -18.93 -22.05
C ARG A 186 -9.25 -19.86 -21.52
N ALA A 187 -10.33 -19.32 -20.97
CA ALA A 187 -11.50 -20.09 -20.55
C ALA A 187 -12.58 -20.05 -21.64
N THR A 188 -12.27 -20.61 -22.83
CA THR A 188 -13.34 -21.02 -23.77
C THR A 188 -13.42 -22.53 -23.70
N PRO A 189 -14.53 -23.13 -23.25
CA PRO A 189 -14.70 -24.56 -23.32
C PRO A 189 -14.90 -24.94 -24.78
N MET A 190 -14.09 -25.88 -25.25
CA MET A 190 -14.42 -26.63 -26.45
C MET A 190 -15.66 -27.47 -26.16
N GLY A 191 -16.68 -27.29 -27.00
CA GLY A 191 -17.91 -28.03 -27.00
C GLY A 191 -17.75 -29.50 -27.37
#